data_0d00f20e9c61a0b5cfc6eecea61dd77b
#
_entry.id   0d00f20e9c61a0b5cfc6eecea61dd77b
#
_cell.length_a   1.000
_cell.length_b   1.000
_cell.length_c   1.000
_cell.angle_alpha   90.00
_cell.angle_beta   90.00
_cell.angle_gamma   90.00
#
_symmetry.space_group_name_H-M   'P 1'
#
loop_
_entity.id
_entity.type
_entity.pdbx_description
1 polymer ?
#
loop_
_entity_poly.entity_id
_entity_poly.type
_entity_poly.pdbx_seq_one_letter_code
_entity_poly.pdbx_strand_id
1 'polypeptide(L)'
;MTLPLSIHGVVCKKDGSTVKINVGENDGDPVFCISDILPHLAQKQMKETASDFIPGESLDLILGSSIPSKKDEELKDKPAAKKAILKILKDSYGIEEDDFGSAELEVVPAGKARDLGFDRSLILGYGQDDRSCAYTSARALIESSKDTKRTNCCLCVDKEEIGSVGATGVGSHFFENALAEVVARLPAGYSELSLRRCLANCNMLSSDVNAAYDPMNPDLFDRDNASFLAGGIVFNKYTGSRGKSGASDANPEFIARLRNLLDNAEVKYQMAELGKVDQGGGGTIAYLAAKYGMNVLDAGVPVLSMHAPWEITAREDIVQAFNAYKAFLTLE
;
A
#
# COMPACT_ATOMS: atom_id res chain seq x y z
N MET A 1 13.89 -7.32 -15.17
CA MET A 1 12.38 -7.32 -15.21
C MET A 1 11.77 -8.72 -15.14
N THR A 2 12.49 -9.77 -15.52
CA THR A 2 11.95 -11.14 -15.54
C THR A 2 11.81 -11.70 -14.12
N LEU A 3 10.74 -11.32 -13.45
CA LEU A 3 10.34 -11.82 -12.13
C LEU A 3 9.10 -12.70 -12.30
N PRO A 4 8.90 -13.72 -11.45
CA PRO A 4 7.59 -14.37 -11.35
C PRO A 4 6.54 -13.35 -10.92
N LEU A 5 5.43 -13.30 -11.66
CA LEU A 5 4.32 -12.37 -11.43
C LEU A 5 3.01 -13.14 -11.28
N SER A 6 2.13 -12.63 -10.45
CA SER A 6 0.74 -13.07 -10.29
C SER A 6 -0.23 -12.02 -10.81
N ILE A 7 -1.47 -12.44 -11.09
CA ILE A 7 -2.55 -11.57 -11.53
C ILE A 7 -3.69 -11.63 -10.52
N HIS A 8 -4.09 -10.48 -10.02
CA HIS A 8 -5.20 -10.31 -9.09
C HIS A 8 -6.22 -9.33 -9.64
N GLY A 9 -7.46 -9.46 -9.23
CA GLY A 9 -8.47 -8.46 -9.53
C GLY A 9 -9.84 -9.03 -9.84
N VAL A 10 -10.61 -8.26 -10.59
CA VAL A 10 -11.97 -8.61 -10.96
C VAL A 10 -12.24 -8.30 -12.43
N VAL A 11 -13.08 -9.11 -13.02
CA VAL A 11 -13.66 -8.86 -14.35
C VAL A 11 -15.17 -8.71 -14.17
N CYS A 12 -15.71 -7.53 -14.47
CA CYS A 12 -17.13 -7.24 -14.39
C CYS A 12 -17.77 -7.44 -15.77
N LYS A 13 -18.73 -8.35 -15.88
CA LYS A 13 -19.38 -8.66 -17.16
C LYS A 13 -20.57 -7.74 -17.43
N LYS A 14 -20.95 -7.65 -18.70
CA LYS A 14 -22.11 -6.85 -19.13
C LYS A 14 -23.45 -7.29 -18.53
N ASP A 15 -23.57 -8.55 -18.11
CA ASP A 15 -24.75 -9.06 -17.42
C ASP A 15 -24.79 -8.71 -15.91
N GLY A 16 -23.79 -7.98 -15.41
CA GLY A 16 -23.64 -7.58 -14.00
C GLY A 16 -22.96 -8.64 -13.13
N SER A 17 -22.62 -9.79 -13.67
CA SER A 17 -21.84 -10.79 -12.92
C SER A 17 -20.36 -10.39 -12.82
N THR A 18 -19.68 -10.88 -11.78
CA THR A 18 -18.27 -10.61 -11.55
C THR A 18 -17.48 -11.90 -11.41
N VAL A 19 -16.27 -11.90 -11.97
CA VAL A 19 -15.30 -12.99 -11.85
C VAL A 19 -14.09 -12.47 -11.11
N LYS A 20 -13.76 -13.09 -9.97
CA LYS A 20 -12.52 -12.79 -9.24
C LYS A 20 -11.37 -13.56 -9.88
N ILE A 21 -10.26 -12.88 -10.11
CA ILE A 21 -9.01 -13.44 -10.60
C ILE A 21 -7.99 -13.40 -9.48
N ASN A 22 -7.37 -14.53 -9.23
CA ASN A 22 -6.22 -14.68 -8.32
C ASN A 22 -5.42 -15.88 -8.82
N VAL A 23 -4.36 -15.62 -9.57
CA VAL A 23 -3.53 -16.63 -10.21
C VAL A 23 -2.06 -16.31 -10.01
N GLY A 24 -1.29 -17.26 -9.52
CA GLY A 24 0.15 -17.12 -9.29
C GLY A 24 0.57 -17.13 -7.83
N GLU A 25 -0.38 -17.21 -6.88
CA GLU A 25 -0.09 -17.18 -5.44
C GLU A 25 0.11 -18.58 -4.83
N ASN A 26 -0.55 -19.59 -5.35
CA ASN A 26 -0.43 -20.95 -4.83
C ASN A 26 0.71 -21.70 -5.53
N ASP A 27 1.32 -22.65 -4.83
CA ASP A 27 2.46 -23.42 -5.36
C ASP A 27 2.12 -24.22 -6.64
N GLY A 28 0.85 -24.45 -6.91
CA GLY A 28 0.36 -25.14 -8.12
C GLY A 28 -0.10 -24.23 -9.26
N ASP A 29 -0.13 -22.92 -9.03
CA ASP A 29 -0.55 -21.96 -10.03
C ASP A 29 0.53 -21.71 -11.08
N PRO A 30 0.16 -21.40 -12.33
CA PRO A 30 1.10 -20.83 -13.27
C PRO A 30 1.48 -19.41 -12.81
N VAL A 31 2.72 -19.00 -13.08
CA VAL A 31 3.17 -17.62 -12.91
C VAL A 31 3.36 -16.99 -14.28
N PHE A 32 3.41 -15.67 -14.28
CA PHE A 32 3.63 -14.85 -15.47
C PHE A 32 4.97 -14.14 -15.37
N CYS A 33 5.43 -13.50 -16.43
CA CYS A 33 6.58 -12.61 -16.38
C CYS A 33 6.56 -11.63 -17.54
N ILE A 34 7.34 -10.58 -17.42
CA ILE A 34 7.68 -9.67 -18.50
C ILE A 34 9.06 -10.06 -19.00
N SER A 35 9.23 -10.25 -20.31
CA SER A 35 10.53 -10.59 -20.88
C SER A 35 11.49 -9.40 -20.76
N ASP A 36 12.75 -9.71 -20.59
CA ASP A 36 13.83 -8.73 -20.67
C ASP A 36 14.67 -8.98 -21.90
N ILE A 37 15.22 -7.90 -22.49
CA ILE A 37 16.04 -8.02 -23.68
C ILE A 37 17.42 -8.61 -23.30
N LEU A 38 17.91 -9.52 -24.15
CA LEU A 38 19.27 -10.03 -24.01
C LEU A 38 20.29 -8.87 -24.07
N PRO A 39 21.25 -8.77 -23.13
CA PRO A 39 22.23 -7.66 -23.10
C PRO A 39 22.96 -7.43 -24.41
N HIS A 40 23.25 -8.49 -25.18
CA HIS A 40 23.89 -8.37 -26.50
C HIS A 40 23.04 -7.62 -27.54
N LEU A 41 21.72 -7.50 -27.34
CA LEU A 41 20.81 -6.77 -28.21
C LEU A 41 20.37 -5.43 -27.59
N ALA A 42 20.70 -5.17 -26.32
CA ALA A 42 20.24 -4.02 -25.54
C ALA A 42 21.04 -2.73 -25.76
N GLN A 43 21.90 -2.63 -26.77
CA GLN A 43 22.81 -1.48 -26.97
C GLN A 43 22.10 -0.12 -27.02
N LYS A 44 20.87 -0.06 -27.53
CA LYS A 44 20.07 1.17 -27.55
C LYS A 44 19.55 1.44 -26.13
N GLN A 45 18.90 0.47 -25.52
CA GLN A 45 18.33 0.58 -24.17
C GLN A 45 19.38 0.99 -23.13
N MET A 46 20.59 0.45 -23.22
CA MET A 46 21.69 0.78 -22.29
C MET A 46 22.21 2.24 -22.39
N LYS A 47 21.75 3.00 -23.38
CA LYS A 47 22.08 4.42 -23.55
C LYS A 47 20.96 5.36 -23.09
N GLU A 48 19.81 4.80 -22.78
CA GLU A 48 18.68 5.58 -22.27
C GLU A 48 18.92 6.01 -20.82
N THR A 49 18.24 7.05 -20.38
CA THR A 49 18.25 7.44 -18.97
C THR A 49 17.52 6.40 -18.13
N ALA A 50 17.75 6.34 -16.82
CA ALA A 50 17.07 5.39 -15.96
C ALA A 50 15.54 5.54 -16.00
N SER A 51 15.04 6.76 -16.24
CA SER A 51 13.60 7.04 -16.40
C SER A 51 13.00 6.45 -17.67
N ASP A 52 13.82 6.30 -18.72
CA ASP A 52 13.37 5.87 -20.05
C ASP A 52 13.78 4.42 -20.36
N PHE A 53 14.55 3.82 -19.47
CA PHE A 53 15.13 2.50 -19.65
C PHE A 53 14.08 1.40 -19.80
N ILE A 54 12.94 1.54 -19.10
CA ILE A 54 11.81 0.61 -19.16
C ILE A 54 10.58 1.39 -19.60
N PRO A 55 10.24 1.43 -20.89
CA PRO A 55 9.00 2.07 -21.36
C PRO A 55 7.77 1.33 -20.81
N GLY A 56 6.79 2.05 -20.29
CA GLY A 56 5.55 1.49 -19.77
C GLY A 56 4.81 0.61 -20.78
N GLU A 57 4.80 1.01 -22.06
CA GLU A 57 4.21 0.26 -23.17
C GLU A 57 4.89 -1.10 -23.46
N SER A 58 6.05 -1.36 -22.84
CA SER A 58 6.79 -2.62 -22.96
C SER A 58 6.54 -3.58 -21.79
N LEU A 59 5.66 -3.24 -20.86
CA LEU A 59 5.34 -4.04 -19.69
C LEU A 59 4.24 -5.07 -19.96
N ASP A 60 4.31 -5.74 -21.11
CA ASP A 60 3.37 -6.78 -21.51
C ASP A 60 3.72 -8.13 -20.87
N LEU A 61 2.71 -8.81 -20.34
CA LEU A 61 2.85 -10.14 -19.75
C LEU A 61 2.94 -11.24 -20.80
N ILE A 62 3.85 -12.17 -20.59
CA ILE A 62 3.84 -13.45 -21.29
C ILE A 62 2.77 -14.34 -20.66
N LEU A 63 1.66 -14.55 -21.39
CA LEU A 63 0.54 -15.36 -20.94
C LEU A 63 0.62 -16.83 -21.39
N GLY A 64 1.46 -17.14 -22.38
CA GLY A 64 1.63 -18.48 -22.89
C GLY A 64 2.04 -18.51 -24.36
N SER A 65 2.38 -19.72 -24.86
CA SER A 65 2.82 -19.95 -26.24
C SER A 65 2.15 -21.16 -26.90
N SER A 66 1.09 -21.70 -26.30
CA SER A 66 0.40 -22.89 -26.86
C SER A 66 -0.16 -22.63 -28.25
N ILE A 67 0.00 -23.62 -29.12
CA ILE A 67 -0.60 -23.62 -30.46
C ILE A 67 -1.85 -24.50 -30.41
N PRO A 68 -3.04 -23.97 -30.77
CA PRO A 68 -4.28 -24.76 -30.82
C PRO A 68 -4.14 -25.97 -31.75
N SER A 69 -4.82 -27.05 -31.43
CA SER A 69 -4.89 -28.19 -32.33
C SER A 69 -5.60 -27.78 -33.64
N LYS A 70 -5.30 -28.49 -34.73
CA LYS A 70 -5.92 -28.22 -36.08
C LYS A 70 -7.45 -28.29 -36.12
N LYS A 71 -8.11 -28.73 -35.02
CA LYS A 71 -9.57 -28.86 -34.90
C LYS A 71 -10.25 -27.58 -34.34
N ASP A 72 -9.52 -26.60 -33.84
CA ASP A 72 -10.05 -25.36 -33.26
C ASP A 72 -10.27 -24.29 -34.36
N GLU A 73 -11.29 -24.48 -35.22
CA GLU A 73 -11.54 -23.64 -36.39
C GLU A 73 -12.27 -22.29 -36.12
N GLU A 74 -12.77 -22.08 -34.91
CA GLU A 74 -13.67 -20.94 -34.61
C GLU A 74 -13.04 -19.54 -34.57
N LEU A 75 -11.72 -19.42 -34.59
CA LEU A 75 -11.03 -18.13 -34.44
C LEU A 75 -10.07 -17.85 -35.61
N LYS A 76 -10.54 -17.91 -36.85
CA LYS A 76 -9.67 -17.88 -38.07
C LYS A 76 -8.78 -16.65 -38.21
N ASP A 77 -9.15 -15.51 -37.59
CA ASP A 77 -8.48 -14.22 -37.80
C ASP A 77 -7.50 -13.79 -36.69
N LYS A 78 -7.31 -14.62 -35.66
CA LYS A 78 -6.41 -14.30 -34.52
C LYS A 78 -5.16 -15.16 -34.51
N PRO A 79 -4.02 -14.64 -33.96
CA PRO A 79 -2.82 -15.46 -33.75
C PRO A 79 -3.12 -16.73 -32.94
N ALA A 80 -2.48 -17.83 -33.29
CA ALA A 80 -2.78 -19.13 -32.70
C ALA A 80 -2.62 -19.18 -31.16
N ALA A 81 -1.58 -18.52 -30.63
CA ALA A 81 -1.38 -18.42 -29.18
C ALA A 81 -2.50 -17.65 -28.49
N LYS A 82 -2.93 -16.50 -29.05
CA LYS A 82 -4.06 -15.72 -28.52
C LYS A 82 -5.34 -16.53 -28.43
N LYS A 83 -5.64 -17.34 -29.45
CA LYS A 83 -6.79 -18.24 -29.47
C LYS A 83 -6.75 -19.25 -28.33
N ALA A 84 -5.59 -19.86 -28.12
CA ALA A 84 -5.41 -20.85 -27.05
C ALA A 84 -5.65 -20.21 -25.67
N ILE A 85 -5.11 -19.02 -25.42
CA ILE A 85 -5.29 -18.29 -24.16
C ILE A 85 -6.75 -17.87 -23.97
N LEU A 86 -7.39 -17.29 -24.97
CA LEU A 86 -8.82 -16.92 -24.89
C LEU A 86 -9.71 -18.14 -24.62
N LYS A 87 -9.38 -19.30 -25.18
CA LYS A 87 -10.09 -20.54 -24.87
C LYS A 87 -9.91 -20.95 -23.41
N ILE A 88 -8.69 -20.89 -22.87
CA ILE A 88 -8.42 -21.20 -21.46
C ILE A 88 -9.20 -20.25 -20.56
N LEU A 89 -9.20 -18.94 -20.86
CA LEU A 89 -9.93 -17.94 -20.07
C LEU A 89 -11.44 -18.20 -20.09
N LYS A 90 -11.99 -18.57 -21.25
CA LYS A 90 -13.40 -18.94 -21.37
C LYS A 90 -13.73 -20.22 -20.62
N ASP A 91 -12.94 -21.27 -20.79
CA ASP A 91 -13.20 -22.58 -20.19
C ASP A 91 -13.01 -22.59 -18.66
N SER A 92 -11.99 -21.87 -18.16
CA SER A 92 -11.63 -21.88 -16.74
C SER A 92 -12.31 -20.78 -15.92
N TYR A 93 -12.55 -19.60 -16.51
CA TYR A 93 -13.07 -18.43 -15.81
C TYR A 93 -14.37 -17.88 -16.41
N GLY A 94 -14.80 -18.40 -17.56
CA GLY A 94 -15.97 -17.91 -18.29
C GLY A 94 -15.78 -16.48 -18.82
N ILE A 95 -14.54 -16.03 -19.05
CA ILE A 95 -14.18 -14.68 -19.51
C ILE A 95 -13.97 -14.71 -21.02
N GLU A 96 -14.57 -13.74 -21.72
CA GLU A 96 -14.34 -13.49 -23.12
C GLU A 96 -13.50 -12.22 -23.34
N GLU A 97 -12.96 -12.04 -24.54
CA GLU A 97 -12.07 -10.89 -24.83
C GLU A 97 -12.74 -9.53 -24.60
N ASP A 98 -14.04 -9.43 -24.88
CA ASP A 98 -14.81 -8.19 -24.69
C ASP A 98 -14.99 -7.82 -23.20
N ASP A 99 -14.94 -8.79 -22.29
CA ASP A 99 -15.06 -8.58 -20.85
C ASP A 99 -13.87 -7.80 -20.25
N PHE A 100 -12.71 -7.79 -20.93
CA PHE A 100 -11.55 -7.00 -20.50
C PHE A 100 -11.79 -5.49 -20.54
N GLY A 101 -12.79 -5.03 -21.28
CA GLY A 101 -13.20 -3.61 -21.29
C GLY A 101 -13.70 -3.09 -19.93
N SER A 102 -14.08 -3.98 -19.02
CA SER A 102 -14.52 -3.68 -17.64
C SER A 102 -13.82 -4.56 -16.61
N ALA A 103 -12.53 -4.83 -16.82
CA ALA A 103 -11.67 -5.53 -15.90
C ALA A 103 -10.80 -4.54 -15.11
N GLU A 104 -10.56 -4.86 -13.84
CA GLU A 104 -9.52 -4.24 -13.02
C GLU A 104 -8.59 -5.36 -12.57
N LEU A 105 -7.42 -5.45 -13.21
CA LEU A 105 -6.43 -6.50 -12.97
C LEU A 105 -5.09 -5.88 -12.61
N GLU A 106 -4.53 -6.33 -11.51
CA GLU A 106 -3.22 -5.93 -11.00
C GLU A 106 -2.22 -7.05 -11.23
N VAL A 107 -1.04 -6.68 -11.67
CA VAL A 107 0.09 -7.59 -11.88
C VAL A 107 1.14 -7.29 -10.83
N VAL A 108 1.40 -8.28 -9.99
CA VAL A 108 2.23 -8.12 -8.80
C VAL A 108 3.28 -9.23 -8.70
N PRO A 109 4.40 -9.04 -7.97
CA PRO A 109 5.36 -10.09 -7.73
C PRO A 109 4.72 -11.33 -7.10
N ALA A 110 4.93 -12.50 -7.71
CA ALA A 110 4.47 -13.77 -7.19
C ALA A 110 5.44 -14.33 -6.15
N GLY A 111 4.89 -14.85 -5.07
CA GLY A 111 5.65 -15.57 -4.06
C GLY A 111 5.43 -15.06 -2.64
N LYS A 112 5.70 -15.96 -1.69
CA LYS A 112 5.48 -15.72 -0.27
C LYS A 112 6.58 -14.84 0.32
N ALA A 113 6.23 -14.00 1.30
CA ALA A 113 7.22 -13.33 2.14
C ALA A 113 8.13 -14.37 2.83
N ARG A 114 9.38 -14.00 3.03
CA ARG A 114 10.42 -14.87 3.61
C ARG A 114 11.19 -14.18 4.71
N ASP A 115 11.71 -15.00 5.62
CA ASP A 115 12.72 -14.54 6.56
C ASP A 115 13.96 -14.10 5.81
N LEU A 116 14.49 -12.93 6.15
CA LEU A 116 15.70 -12.37 5.58
C LEU A 116 16.80 -12.27 6.65
N GLY A 117 18.03 -12.56 6.25
CA GLY A 117 19.21 -12.57 7.11
C GLY A 117 19.43 -13.91 7.81
N PHE A 118 20.65 -14.15 8.27
CA PHE A 118 21.00 -15.39 8.97
C PHE A 118 20.27 -15.54 10.30
N ASP A 119 20.00 -14.43 10.97
CA ASP A 119 19.28 -14.35 12.24
C ASP A 119 17.75 -14.31 12.07
N ARG A 120 17.26 -14.22 10.82
CA ARG A 120 15.85 -14.14 10.47
C ARG A 120 15.10 -12.95 11.14
N SER A 121 15.82 -11.87 11.45
CA SER A 121 15.26 -10.70 12.09
C SER A 121 14.45 -9.82 11.12
N LEU A 122 14.70 -9.99 9.83
CA LEU A 122 14.05 -9.20 8.79
C LEU A 122 13.04 -10.04 7.99
N ILE A 123 12.16 -9.35 7.27
CA ILE A 123 11.17 -9.92 6.36
C ILE A 123 11.41 -9.33 4.97
N LEU A 124 11.54 -10.20 3.98
CA LEU A 124 11.55 -9.85 2.56
C LEU A 124 10.20 -10.21 1.97
N GLY A 125 9.46 -9.26 1.45
CA GLY A 125 8.14 -9.50 0.88
C GLY A 125 7.71 -8.40 -0.06
N TYR A 126 6.78 -8.71 -0.95
CA TYR A 126 6.12 -7.77 -1.82
C TYR A 126 5.06 -6.95 -1.05
N GLY A 127 4.96 -5.66 -1.35
CA GLY A 127 3.87 -4.79 -0.88
C GLY A 127 3.83 -4.66 0.64
N GLN A 128 4.97 -4.57 1.30
CA GLN A 128 5.02 -4.17 2.70
C GLN A 128 4.60 -2.72 2.89
N ASP A 129 4.83 -1.92 1.88
CA ASP A 129 4.16 -0.67 1.62
C ASP A 129 2.81 -0.95 0.90
N ASP A 130 1.60 -0.77 1.57
CA ASP A 130 1.52 -0.51 3.01
C ASP A 130 0.74 -1.61 3.75
N ARG A 131 0.92 -2.87 3.34
CA ARG A 131 0.26 -4.00 4.04
C ARG A 131 0.77 -4.18 5.48
N SER A 132 2.01 -3.78 5.76
CA SER A 132 2.58 -3.88 7.10
C SER A 132 1.86 -2.98 8.09
N CYS A 133 1.58 -1.73 7.74
CA CYS A 133 0.84 -0.82 8.60
C CYS A 133 -0.67 -1.08 8.58
N ALA A 134 -1.26 -1.37 7.42
CA ALA A 134 -2.68 -1.70 7.31
C ALA A 134 -3.06 -2.93 8.14
N TYR A 135 -2.26 -4.01 8.06
CA TYR A 135 -2.50 -5.23 8.84
C TYR A 135 -2.37 -4.97 10.36
N THR A 136 -1.30 -4.30 10.78
CA THR A 136 -1.07 -4.03 12.21
C THR A 136 -2.10 -3.09 12.80
N SER A 137 -2.57 -2.09 12.04
CA SER A 137 -3.66 -1.19 12.42
C SER A 137 -4.98 -1.94 12.61
N ALA A 138 -5.35 -2.77 11.65
CA ALA A 138 -6.58 -3.57 11.72
C ALA A 138 -6.53 -4.57 12.88
N ARG A 139 -5.39 -5.25 13.08
CA ARG A 139 -5.19 -6.18 14.20
C ARG A 139 -5.25 -5.47 15.54
N ALA A 140 -4.65 -4.29 15.66
CA ALA A 140 -4.70 -3.50 16.89
C ALA A 140 -6.14 -3.16 17.28
N LEU A 141 -6.99 -2.76 16.30
CA LEU A 141 -8.40 -2.51 16.57
C LEU A 141 -9.16 -3.76 17.01
N ILE A 142 -8.96 -4.90 16.31
CA ILE A 142 -9.62 -6.17 16.63
C ILE A 142 -9.26 -6.64 18.03
N GLU A 143 -8.01 -6.45 18.46
CA GLU A 143 -7.49 -6.89 19.74
C GLU A 143 -7.57 -5.82 20.84
N SER A 144 -8.09 -4.63 20.53
CA SER A 144 -8.25 -3.55 21.50
C SER A 144 -9.35 -3.87 22.52
N SER A 145 -9.25 -3.25 23.70
CA SER A 145 -10.31 -3.28 24.70
C SER A 145 -11.59 -2.65 24.15
N LYS A 146 -12.74 -3.21 24.53
CA LYS A 146 -14.05 -2.60 24.28
C LYS A 146 -14.38 -1.46 25.25
N ASP A 147 -13.61 -1.33 26.33
CA ASP A 147 -13.82 -0.34 27.39
C ASP A 147 -12.99 0.93 27.13
N THR A 148 -13.11 1.51 25.94
CA THR A 148 -12.49 2.77 25.59
C THR A 148 -13.47 3.90 25.72
N LYS A 149 -13.02 5.07 26.18
CA LYS A 149 -13.89 6.26 26.31
C LYS A 149 -14.27 6.90 24.95
N ARG A 150 -13.44 6.66 23.93
CA ARG A 150 -13.65 7.18 22.58
C ARG A 150 -14.02 6.02 21.64
N THR A 151 -14.78 6.34 20.60
CA THR A 151 -15.03 5.41 19.51
C THR A 151 -13.76 5.28 18.67
N ASN A 152 -13.30 4.04 18.50
CA ASN A 152 -12.13 3.73 17.68
C ASN A 152 -12.54 3.26 16.29
N CYS A 153 -11.74 3.63 15.29
CA CYS A 153 -11.95 3.26 13.90
C CYS A 153 -10.59 2.93 13.27
N CYS A 154 -10.55 1.89 12.46
CA CYS A 154 -9.47 1.63 11.52
C CYS A 154 -10.06 1.85 10.12
N LEU A 155 -9.48 2.77 9.35
CA LEU A 155 -9.87 3.10 8.00
C LEU A 155 -8.80 2.61 7.04
N CYS A 156 -9.10 1.57 6.26
CA CYS A 156 -8.27 1.15 5.16
C CYS A 156 -8.77 1.80 3.87
N VAL A 157 -7.89 2.52 3.20
CA VAL A 157 -8.19 3.24 1.97
C VAL A 157 -7.43 2.64 0.80
N ASP A 158 -7.94 2.84 -0.39
CA ASP A 158 -7.36 2.40 -1.65
C ASP A 158 -6.77 3.60 -2.42
N LYS A 159 -5.97 3.33 -3.45
CA LYS A 159 -5.47 4.36 -4.39
C LYS A 159 -4.52 5.41 -3.79
N GLU A 160 -3.85 5.12 -2.66
CA GLU A 160 -2.89 6.05 -2.07
C GLU A 160 -1.78 6.38 -3.07
N GLU A 161 -1.14 5.37 -3.65
CA GLU A 161 0.01 5.44 -4.56
C GLU A 161 -0.24 6.20 -5.87
N ILE A 162 -1.49 6.39 -6.24
CA ILE A 162 -1.89 7.20 -7.40
C ILE A 162 -2.55 8.52 -7.00
N GLY A 163 -2.36 8.98 -5.76
CA GLY A 163 -2.79 10.28 -5.27
C GLY A 163 -4.14 10.27 -4.56
N SER A 164 -4.55 9.16 -3.96
CA SER A 164 -5.75 9.03 -3.12
C SER A 164 -7.06 9.39 -3.86
N VAL A 165 -7.11 9.09 -5.14
CA VAL A 165 -8.22 9.43 -6.04
C VAL A 165 -9.28 8.33 -6.08
N GLY A 166 -10.39 8.59 -6.81
CA GLY A 166 -11.50 7.63 -6.97
C GLY A 166 -12.40 7.54 -5.76
N ALA A 167 -13.43 6.69 -5.87
CA ALA A 167 -14.48 6.58 -4.86
C ALA A 167 -14.03 5.83 -3.57
N THR A 168 -12.95 5.06 -3.66
CA THR A 168 -12.39 4.26 -2.56
C THR A 168 -11.15 4.89 -1.92
N GLY A 169 -10.59 5.95 -2.53
CA GLY A 169 -9.48 6.71 -1.98
C GLY A 169 -9.92 7.64 -0.84
N VAL A 170 -8.99 8.02 0.04
CA VAL A 170 -9.27 8.91 1.17
C VAL A 170 -9.70 10.32 0.73
N GLY A 171 -9.39 10.72 -0.50
CA GLY A 171 -9.86 11.98 -1.10
C GLY A 171 -11.38 12.01 -1.39
N SER A 172 -12.07 10.87 -1.35
CA SER A 172 -13.52 10.77 -1.51
C SER A 172 -14.26 11.11 -0.21
N HIS A 173 -15.58 11.34 -0.32
CA HIS A 173 -16.44 11.50 0.85
C HIS A 173 -16.82 10.19 1.56
N PHE A 174 -16.20 9.06 1.19
CA PHE A 174 -16.55 7.75 1.75
C PHE A 174 -16.46 7.71 3.28
N PHE A 175 -15.36 8.17 3.85
CA PHE A 175 -15.16 8.20 5.31
C PHE A 175 -16.13 9.17 6.00
N GLU A 176 -16.28 10.38 5.46
CA GLU A 176 -17.19 11.40 5.98
C GLU A 176 -18.65 10.89 5.99
N ASN A 177 -19.09 10.27 4.90
CA ASN A 177 -20.43 9.69 4.79
C ASN A 177 -20.63 8.54 5.79
N ALA A 178 -19.66 7.64 5.93
CA ALA A 178 -19.74 6.56 6.91
C ALA A 178 -19.85 7.09 8.35
N LEU A 179 -19.08 8.13 8.68
CA LEU A 179 -19.13 8.77 9.99
C LEU A 179 -20.46 9.49 10.21
N ALA A 180 -21.01 10.17 9.19
CA ALA A 180 -22.33 10.80 9.25
C ALA A 180 -23.43 9.78 9.56
N GLU A 181 -23.39 8.60 8.96
CA GLU A 181 -24.31 7.50 9.23
C GLU A 181 -24.20 6.98 10.68
N VAL A 182 -22.99 6.93 11.23
CA VAL A 182 -22.78 6.58 12.65
C VAL A 182 -23.35 7.64 13.56
N VAL A 183 -23.05 8.93 13.31
CA VAL A 183 -23.56 10.07 14.09
C VAL A 183 -25.08 10.11 14.07
N ALA A 184 -25.71 9.81 12.93
CA ALA A 184 -27.17 9.79 12.80
C ALA A 184 -27.86 8.75 13.70
N ARG A 185 -27.16 7.71 14.11
CA ARG A 185 -27.67 6.65 15.00
C ARG A 185 -27.47 6.95 16.49
N LEU A 186 -26.77 8.02 16.82
CA LEU A 186 -26.60 8.44 18.21
C LEU A 186 -27.88 9.11 18.74
N PRO A 187 -28.16 9.09 20.06
CA PRO A 187 -29.39 9.67 20.65
C PRO A 187 -29.59 11.15 20.34
N ALA A 188 -28.51 11.91 20.15
CA ALA A 188 -28.56 13.33 19.80
C ALA A 188 -28.96 13.61 18.33
N GLY A 189 -28.92 12.55 17.49
CA GLY A 189 -29.20 12.65 16.07
C GLY A 189 -28.13 13.37 15.26
N TYR A 190 -28.37 13.43 13.95
CA TYR A 190 -27.48 14.08 12.99
C TYR A 190 -27.72 15.56 12.85
N SER A 191 -26.66 16.33 12.74
CA SER A 191 -26.60 17.66 12.14
C SER A 191 -25.26 17.87 11.47
N GLU A 192 -25.16 18.75 10.47
CA GLU A 192 -23.90 19.16 9.86
C GLU A 192 -22.88 19.61 10.91
N LEU A 193 -23.33 20.34 11.93
CA LEU A 193 -22.46 20.83 12.99
C LEU A 193 -21.96 19.69 13.89
N SER A 194 -22.79 18.68 14.17
CA SER A 194 -22.37 17.52 14.97
C SER A 194 -21.32 16.69 14.25
N LEU A 195 -21.47 16.49 12.93
CA LEU A 195 -20.46 15.80 12.12
C LEU A 195 -19.14 16.57 12.09
N ARG A 196 -19.18 17.89 11.80
CA ARG A 196 -17.96 18.72 11.77
C ARG A 196 -17.23 18.75 13.10
N ARG A 197 -17.96 18.82 14.22
CA ARG A 197 -17.37 18.74 15.56
C ARG A 197 -16.77 17.36 15.84
N CYS A 198 -17.42 16.29 15.39
CA CYS A 198 -16.91 14.94 15.51
C CYS A 198 -15.57 14.80 14.77
N LEU A 199 -15.52 15.22 13.51
CA LEU A 199 -14.30 15.20 12.69
C LEU A 199 -13.17 16.02 13.32
N ALA A 200 -13.45 17.28 13.70
CA ALA A 200 -12.43 18.15 14.31
C ALA A 200 -11.91 17.64 15.66
N ASN A 201 -12.67 16.77 16.33
CA ASN A 201 -12.27 16.17 17.62
C ASN A 201 -11.57 14.81 17.45
N CYS A 202 -11.34 14.36 16.23
CA CYS A 202 -10.62 13.12 15.99
C CYS A 202 -9.11 13.27 16.20
N ASN A 203 -8.49 12.23 16.73
CA ASN A 203 -7.06 12.02 16.67
C ASN A 203 -6.80 10.87 15.66
N MET A 204 -5.81 11.01 14.80
CA MET A 204 -5.50 10.04 13.77
C MET A 204 -4.00 9.77 13.71
N LEU A 205 -3.64 8.50 13.64
CA LEU A 205 -2.35 8.08 13.11
C LEU A 205 -2.57 7.75 11.63
N SER A 206 -1.87 8.50 10.78
CA SER A 206 -1.75 8.21 9.35
C SER A 206 -0.73 7.09 9.24
N SER A 207 -1.24 5.87 9.11
CA SER A 207 -0.46 4.65 9.19
C SER A 207 0.05 4.32 7.80
N ASP A 208 1.29 4.67 7.54
CA ASP A 208 1.99 4.50 6.27
C ASP A 208 3.48 4.30 6.55
N VAL A 209 4.17 3.50 5.73
CA VAL A 209 5.58 3.17 5.94
C VAL A 209 6.49 4.39 5.83
N ASN A 210 7.69 4.28 6.39
CA ASN A 210 8.74 5.30 6.30
C ASN A 210 10.01 4.72 5.69
N ALA A 211 10.74 5.49 4.89
CA ALA A 211 12.02 5.07 4.34
C ALA A 211 13.08 4.95 5.43
N ALA A 212 13.54 3.73 5.70
CA ALA A 212 14.64 3.48 6.62
C ALA A 212 15.97 3.92 6.03
N TYR A 213 16.91 4.30 6.89
CA TYR A 213 18.30 4.59 6.51
C TYR A 213 18.89 3.42 5.72
N ASP A 214 19.29 3.71 4.48
CA ASP A 214 19.94 2.76 3.60
C ASP A 214 21.45 2.95 3.62
N PRO A 215 22.23 2.02 4.19
CA PRO A 215 23.68 2.12 4.24
C PRO A 215 24.36 2.07 2.86
N MET A 216 23.66 1.63 1.83
CA MET A 216 24.16 1.64 0.43
C MET A 216 24.03 3.03 -0.22
N ASN A 217 23.17 3.89 0.35
CA ASN A 217 22.86 5.22 -0.16
C ASN A 217 22.93 6.28 0.96
N PRO A 218 24.02 6.34 1.76
CA PRO A 218 24.08 7.14 2.98
C PRO A 218 23.96 8.65 2.70
N ASP A 219 24.34 9.10 1.51
CA ASP A 219 24.32 10.51 1.12
C ASP A 219 22.92 11.08 0.92
N LEU A 220 21.89 10.21 0.82
CA LEU A 220 20.51 10.61 0.69
C LEU A 220 19.82 10.88 2.03
N PHE A 221 20.46 10.54 3.14
CA PHE A 221 19.90 10.64 4.49
C PHE A 221 20.70 11.59 5.36
N ASP A 222 20.01 12.23 6.28
CA ASP A 222 20.59 12.83 7.48
C ASP A 222 20.44 11.82 8.63
N ARG A 223 21.55 11.27 9.12
CA ARG A 223 21.50 10.20 10.13
C ARG A 223 20.84 10.61 11.43
N ASP A 224 20.89 11.88 11.79
CA ASP A 224 20.30 12.39 13.03
C ASP A 224 18.78 12.50 12.93
N ASN A 225 18.25 12.49 11.69
CA ASN A 225 16.82 12.57 11.38
C ASN A 225 16.28 11.36 10.58
N ALA A 226 17.08 10.32 10.41
CA ALA A 226 16.66 9.11 9.71
C ALA A 226 16.07 8.08 10.66
N SER A 227 15.15 7.25 10.14
CA SER A 227 14.70 6.04 10.82
C SER A 227 15.63 4.86 10.54
N PHE A 228 15.66 3.91 11.45
CA PHE A 228 16.47 2.69 11.33
C PHE A 228 15.60 1.45 11.53
N LEU A 229 15.93 0.38 10.81
CA LEU A 229 15.31 -0.93 11.06
C LEU A 229 15.58 -1.39 12.50
N ALA A 230 14.61 -2.03 13.11
CA ALA A 230 14.59 -2.49 14.51
C ALA A 230 14.60 -1.34 15.56
N GLY A 231 14.36 -0.11 15.13
CA GLY A 231 14.22 1.07 16.01
C GLY A 231 12.79 1.32 16.50
N GLY A 232 11.81 0.56 16.07
CA GLY A 232 10.39 0.71 16.38
C GLY A 232 9.63 1.53 15.35
N ILE A 233 8.37 1.86 15.66
CA ILE A 233 7.52 2.66 14.81
C ILE A 233 8.11 4.07 14.58
N VAL A 234 7.94 4.61 13.39
CA VAL A 234 8.48 5.91 13.00
C VAL A 234 7.38 6.96 13.00
N PHE A 235 7.63 8.10 13.61
CA PHE A 235 6.79 9.28 13.57
C PHE A 235 7.42 10.36 12.70
N ASN A 236 6.68 10.86 11.72
CA ASN A 236 7.04 12.01 10.91
C ASN A 236 6.20 13.21 11.32
N LYS A 237 6.84 14.20 11.98
CA LYS A 237 6.17 15.45 12.33
C LYS A 237 5.83 16.27 11.10
N TYR A 238 6.73 16.26 10.13
CA TYR A 238 6.60 17.00 8.89
C TYR A 238 6.59 16.02 7.71
N THR A 239 5.64 16.19 6.81
CA THR A 239 5.56 15.44 5.55
C THR A 239 5.41 16.39 4.38
N GLY A 240 5.55 15.89 3.18
CA GLY A 240 5.36 16.63 1.95
C GLY A 240 6.58 16.64 1.05
N SER A 241 6.35 16.49 -0.25
CA SER A 241 7.40 16.54 -1.25
C SER A 241 7.93 17.98 -1.38
N ARG A 242 9.23 18.14 -1.22
CA ARG A 242 9.93 19.44 -1.24
C ARG A 242 9.28 20.48 -0.31
N GLY A 243 8.73 20.03 0.81
CA GLY A 243 8.19 20.88 1.86
C GLY A 243 6.83 21.51 1.59
N LYS A 244 6.15 21.22 0.48
CA LYS A 244 4.84 21.84 0.15
C LYS A 244 3.78 20.90 -0.39
N SER A 245 4.11 20.03 -1.34
CA SER A 245 3.11 19.17 -1.98
C SER A 245 2.72 18.03 -1.04
N GLY A 246 1.41 17.91 -0.73
CA GLY A 246 0.91 16.92 0.22
C GLY A 246 1.45 17.08 1.64
N ALA A 247 1.83 18.31 2.01
CA ALA A 247 2.47 18.59 3.30
C ALA A 247 1.50 18.50 4.48
N SER A 248 1.97 17.93 5.58
CA SER A 248 1.33 17.95 6.89
C SER A 248 2.34 18.41 7.96
N ASP A 249 1.82 18.99 9.03
CA ASP A 249 2.59 19.41 10.21
C ASP A 249 1.80 19.04 11.46
N ALA A 250 2.22 17.97 12.14
CA ALA A 250 1.53 17.47 13.31
C ALA A 250 1.68 18.40 14.52
N ASN A 251 0.59 18.57 15.28
CA ASN A 251 0.56 19.43 16.47
C ASN A 251 1.50 18.91 17.57
N PRO A 252 2.36 19.74 18.16
CA PRO A 252 3.33 19.31 19.18
C PRO A 252 2.63 18.78 20.45
N GLU A 253 1.47 19.32 20.82
CA GLU A 253 0.68 18.83 21.96
C GLU A 253 0.18 17.41 21.73
N PHE A 254 -0.23 17.07 20.50
CA PHE A 254 -0.63 15.73 20.14
C PHE A 254 0.53 14.75 20.20
N ILE A 255 1.70 15.15 19.64
CA ILE A 255 2.93 14.35 19.68
C ILE A 255 3.35 14.11 21.14
N ALA A 256 3.31 15.14 21.99
CA ALA A 256 3.69 14.99 23.39
C ALA A 256 2.81 13.99 24.14
N ARG A 257 1.49 14.01 23.89
CA ARG A 257 0.56 13.02 24.47
C ARG A 257 0.86 11.60 23.99
N LEU A 258 1.13 11.45 22.69
CA LEU A 258 1.48 10.14 22.12
C LEU A 258 2.79 9.59 22.69
N ARG A 259 3.83 10.42 22.76
CA ARG A 259 5.11 10.01 23.35
C ARG A 259 4.94 9.52 24.79
N ASN A 260 4.23 10.28 25.62
CA ASN A 260 3.96 9.88 26.99
C ASN A 260 3.17 8.56 27.06
N LEU A 261 2.19 8.36 26.18
CA LEU A 261 1.42 7.13 26.11
C LEU A 261 2.30 5.93 25.74
N LEU A 262 3.17 6.08 24.73
CA LEU A 262 4.03 5.01 24.26
C LEU A 262 5.16 4.68 25.24
N ASP A 263 5.73 5.69 25.92
CA ASP A 263 6.72 5.50 26.97
C ASP A 263 6.12 4.67 28.13
N ASN A 264 4.88 4.97 28.54
CA ASN A 264 4.16 4.19 29.55
C ASN A 264 3.78 2.76 29.11
N ALA A 265 3.62 2.55 27.80
CA ALA A 265 3.35 1.24 27.21
C ALA A 265 4.61 0.47 26.82
N GLU A 266 5.80 1.00 27.12
CA GLU A 266 7.12 0.43 26.78
C GLU A 266 7.27 0.14 25.27
N VAL A 267 6.66 0.97 24.41
CA VAL A 267 6.73 0.86 22.96
C VAL A 267 7.92 1.65 22.44
N LYS A 268 8.74 1.03 21.61
CA LYS A 268 9.84 1.70 20.93
C LYS A 268 9.31 2.51 19.75
N TYR A 269 9.77 3.76 19.64
CA TYR A 269 9.46 4.66 18.51
C TYR A 269 10.65 5.52 18.15
N GLN A 270 10.62 6.05 16.94
CA GLN A 270 11.61 6.96 16.38
C GLN A 270 10.91 8.23 15.89
N MET A 271 11.60 9.37 15.95
CA MET A 271 11.21 10.58 15.25
C MET A 271 12.13 10.70 14.04
N ALA A 272 11.61 10.80 12.85
CA ALA A 272 12.42 10.85 11.64
C ALA A 272 11.74 11.67 10.54
N GLU A 273 12.55 12.03 9.53
CA GLU A 273 12.12 12.60 8.27
C GLU A 273 12.48 11.67 7.12
N LEU A 274 11.82 11.81 5.99
CA LEU A 274 12.07 11.00 4.81
C LEU A 274 13.21 11.61 3.98
N GLY A 275 14.43 11.13 4.20
CA GLY A 275 15.62 11.61 3.51
C GLY A 275 16.08 13.00 3.97
N LYS A 276 17.03 13.60 3.23
CA LYS A 276 17.47 14.98 3.47
C LYS A 276 16.43 15.99 3.02
N VAL A 277 16.35 17.14 3.69
CA VAL A 277 15.33 18.19 3.51
C VAL A 277 15.13 18.62 2.05
N ASP A 278 16.18 18.84 1.29
CA ASP A 278 16.07 19.31 -0.10
C ASP A 278 15.97 18.16 -1.14
N GLN A 279 16.19 16.93 -0.73
CA GLN A 279 16.25 15.76 -1.61
C GLN A 279 15.13 14.77 -1.35
N GLY A 280 14.67 14.69 -0.11
CA GLY A 280 13.67 13.76 0.35
C GLY A 280 12.27 14.38 0.43
N GLY A 281 11.43 13.75 1.19
CA GLY A 281 10.05 14.10 1.41
C GLY A 281 9.10 13.23 0.60
N GLY A 282 8.03 12.81 1.23
CA GLY A 282 6.93 12.06 0.62
C GLY A 282 5.60 12.67 1.01
N GLY A 283 4.62 12.61 0.13
CA GLY A 283 3.24 12.89 0.48
C GLY A 283 2.64 11.64 1.13
N THR A 284 1.77 11.86 2.10
CA THR A 284 0.93 10.83 2.72
C THR A 284 -0.50 11.31 2.72
N ILE A 285 -1.42 10.48 3.20
CA ILE A 285 -2.83 10.87 3.33
C ILE A 285 -3.09 11.86 4.48
N ALA A 286 -2.11 12.14 5.33
CA ALA A 286 -2.25 12.97 6.54
C ALA A 286 -2.85 14.36 6.25
N TYR A 287 -2.40 15.03 5.19
CA TYR A 287 -2.90 16.36 4.84
C TYR A 287 -4.40 16.36 4.45
N LEU A 288 -4.92 15.25 3.94
CA LEU A 288 -6.33 15.11 3.59
C LEU A 288 -7.20 15.03 4.84
N ALA A 289 -6.77 14.25 5.84
CA ALA A 289 -7.45 14.18 7.14
C ALA A 289 -7.33 15.50 7.93
N ALA A 290 -6.18 16.15 7.88
CA ALA A 290 -5.96 17.44 8.54
C ALA A 290 -6.91 18.55 8.05
N LYS A 291 -7.44 18.48 6.83
CA LYS A 291 -8.47 19.43 6.33
C LYS A 291 -9.75 19.43 7.16
N TYR A 292 -10.06 18.34 7.86
CA TYR A 292 -11.20 18.26 8.77
C TYR A 292 -10.93 18.86 10.14
N GLY A 293 -9.72 19.36 10.39
CA GLY A 293 -9.29 19.88 11.70
C GLY A 293 -8.88 18.80 12.70
N MET A 294 -8.64 17.57 12.24
CA MET A 294 -8.14 16.46 13.06
C MET A 294 -6.70 16.71 13.52
N ASN A 295 -6.34 16.17 14.69
CA ASN A 295 -4.95 15.98 15.04
C ASN A 295 -4.43 14.75 14.27
N VAL A 296 -3.49 14.94 13.36
CA VAL A 296 -2.94 13.86 12.53
C VAL A 296 -1.43 13.80 12.70
N LEU A 297 -0.90 12.59 12.79
CA LEU A 297 0.54 12.31 12.78
C LEU A 297 0.79 11.09 11.90
N ASP A 298 1.77 11.20 11.01
CA ASP A 298 2.25 10.04 10.25
C ASP A 298 3.02 9.10 11.18
N ALA A 299 2.67 7.83 11.15
CA ALA A 299 3.15 6.84 12.10
C ALA A 299 3.18 5.45 11.48
N GLY A 300 4.36 4.99 11.04
CA GLY A 300 4.45 3.73 10.32
C GLY A 300 5.73 2.93 10.52
N VAL A 301 5.84 1.85 9.79
CA VAL A 301 6.94 0.88 9.87
C VAL A 301 8.10 1.38 8.99
N PRO A 302 9.36 1.36 9.48
CA PRO A 302 10.50 1.66 8.63
C PRO A 302 10.73 0.52 7.62
N VAL A 303 10.96 0.89 6.35
CA VAL A 303 11.13 -0.05 5.23
C VAL A 303 12.35 0.31 4.40
N LEU A 304 13.07 -0.70 3.90
CA LEU A 304 14.06 -0.55 2.84
C LEU A 304 13.49 -1.05 1.52
N SER A 305 14.00 -0.46 0.44
CA SER A 305 13.55 -0.79 -0.94
C SER A 305 12.05 -0.53 -1.15
N MET A 306 11.51 0.53 -0.53
CA MET A 306 10.14 1.00 -0.76
C MET A 306 9.85 1.11 -2.25
N HIS A 307 8.67 0.66 -2.69
CA HIS A 307 8.25 0.59 -4.09
C HIS A 307 9.04 -0.36 -4.99
N ALA A 308 10.02 -1.10 -4.45
CA ALA A 308 10.66 -2.18 -5.21
C ALA A 308 9.75 -3.42 -5.26
N PRO A 309 9.97 -4.34 -6.21
CA PRO A 309 9.21 -5.60 -6.26
C PRO A 309 9.28 -6.42 -4.97
N TRP A 310 10.34 -6.25 -4.19
CA TRP A 310 10.53 -6.86 -2.88
C TRP A 310 11.06 -5.82 -1.91
N GLU A 311 10.40 -5.70 -0.78
CA GLU A 311 10.68 -4.71 0.26
C GLU A 311 11.10 -5.40 1.55
N ILE A 312 11.78 -4.65 2.43
CA ILE A 312 12.40 -5.21 3.63
C ILE A 312 11.91 -4.42 4.85
N THR A 313 11.34 -5.14 5.82
CA THR A 313 11.02 -4.62 7.16
C THR A 313 11.69 -5.44 8.25
N ALA A 314 11.80 -4.90 9.45
CA ALA A 314 12.21 -5.67 10.61
C ALA A 314 10.99 -6.23 11.37
N ARG A 315 11.09 -7.46 11.85
CA ARG A 315 10.03 -8.10 12.66
C ARG A 315 9.71 -7.30 13.90
N GLU A 316 10.74 -6.76 14.55
CA GLU A 316 10.60 -5.92 15.74
C GLU A 316 9.72 -4.70 15.44
N ASP A 317 9.93 -4.02 14.31
CA ASP A 317 9.19 -2.81 13.96
C ASP A 317 7.70 -3.10 13.69
N ILE A 318 7.39 -4.24 13.08
CA ILE A 318 6.00 -4.70 12.90
C ILE A 318 5.31 -4.91 14.26
N VAL A 319 6.01 -5.52 15.22
CA VAL A 319 5.48 -5.74 16.57
C VAL A 319 5.32 -4.41 17.30
N GLN A 320 6.28 -3.50 17.18
CA GLN A 320 6.22 -2.19 17.82
C GLN A 320 5.11 -1.32 17.20
N ALA A 321 4.90 -1.38 15.89
CA ALA A 321 3.78 -0.70 15.24
C ALA A 321 2.42 -1.22 15.75
N PHE A 322 2.24 -2.54 15.82
CA PHE A 322 1.03 -3.13 16.41
C PHE A 322 0.79 -2.66 17.86
N ASN A 323 1.83 -2.67 18.70
CA ASN A 323 1.73 -2.22 20.08
C ASN A 323 1.44 -0.73 20.19
N ALA A 324 2.06 0.10 19.33
CA ALA A 324 1.82 1.54 19.26
C ALA A 324 0.36 1.86 18.88
N TYR A 325 -0.16 1.20 17.85
CA TYR A 325 -1.56 1.38 17.44
C TYR A 325 -2.52 0.93 18.52
N LYS A 326 -2.24 -0.20 19.18
CA LYS A 326 -3.06 -0.69 20.29
C LYS A 326 -3.06 0.28 21.48
N ALA A 327 -1.92 0.84 21.83
CA ALA A 327 -1.81 1.88 22.85
C ALA A 327 -2.58 3.15 22.42
N PHE A 328 -2.40 3.61 21.16
CA PHE A 328 -3.11 4.77 20.62
C PHE A 328 -4.63 4.68 20.78
N LEU A 329 -5.22 3.50 20.57
CA LEU A 329 -6.66 3.29 20.72
C LEU A 329 -7.19 3.50 22.15
N THR A 330 -6.30 3.63 23.15
CA THR A 330 -6.65 3.98 24.55
C THR A 330 -6.52 5.49 24.84
N LEU A 331 -6.05 6.30 23.87
CA LEU A 331 -5.84 7.74 24.05
C LEU A 331 -7.18 8.45 24.28
N GLU A 332 -7.25 9.25 25.39
CA GLU A 332 -8.42 10.02 25.78
C GLU A 332 -8.46 11.43 25.20
#